data_8aadf1ba9d69bee66be5943ce5e68469
#
_entry.id   8aadf1ba9d69bee66be5943ce5e68469
#
_cell.length_a   1.000
_cell.length_b   1.000
_cell.length_c   1.000
_cell.angle_alpha   90.00
_cell.angle_beta   90.00
_cell.angle_gamma   90.00
#
_symmetry.space_group_name_H-M   'P 1'
#
loop_
_entity.id
_entity.type
_entity.pdbx_description
1 polymer ?
#
loop_
_entity_poly.entity_id
_entity_poly.type
_entity_poly.pdbx_seq_one_letter_code
_entity_poly.pdbx_strand_id
1 'polypeptide(L)'
;QTYFKHHAIDLHYKVHRAMEVDKDISKVETILGELKQLGAARNEPILIVGGGVLADIAGFAAALYHRNTPYVMLNTSIVSGIDAGPSPRTCSDGYGYKNLFGAYHAPILSITDRSFFKTLHPGWIRHGIAEIIKMGGVKDLALIELLEAAGPDLVRTAFGTVATEPGSEIDGLSKQILGLALKSYVE
;
A
#
# COMPACT_ATOMS: atom_id res chain seq x y z
N GLN A 1 9.53 -16.67 -1.63
CA GLN A 1 10.23 -17.62 -2.50
C GLN A 1 9.66 -19.04 -2.38
N THR A 2 9.52 -19.59 -1.17
CA THR A 2 9.04 -20.96 -0.94
C THR A 2 7.68 -21.22 -1.59
N TYR A 3 6.72 -20.31 -1.47
CA TYR A 3 5.40 -20.40 -2.09
C TYR A 3 5.49 -20.55 -3.62
N PHE A 4 6.22 -19.66 -4.29
CA PHE A 4 6.36 -19.68 -5.76
C PHE A 4 7.04 -20.95 -6.24
N LYS A 5 8.09 -21.40 -5.53
CA LYS A 5 8.77 -22.66 -5.83
C LYS A 5 7.83 -23.86 -5.66
N HIS A 6 7.01 -23.89 -4.60
CA HIS A 6 6.03 -24.96 -4.38
C HIS A 6 5.00 -25.06 -5.52
N HIS A 7 4.60 -23.93 -6.07
CA HIS A 7 3.63 -23.87 -7.16
C HIS A 7 4.27 -23.89 -8.56
N ALA A 8 5.57 -24.18 -8.67
CA ALA A 8 6.32 -24.18 -9.93
C ALA A 8 6.17 -22.87 -10.73
N ILE A 9 6.09 -21.75 -10.03
CA ILE A 9 6.02 -20.41 -10.61
C ILE A 9 7.45 -19.85 -10.67
N ASP A 10 7.90 -19.46 -11.86
CA ASP A 10 9.16 -18.77 -12.04
C ASP A 10 9.05 -17.36 -11.47
N LEU A 11 9.91 -17.03 -10.50
CA LEU A 11 9.87 -15.78 -9.75
C LEU A 11 11.09 -14.93 -10.02
N HIS A 12 10.89 -13.83 -10.72
CA HIS A 12 11.85 -12.74 -10.82
C HIS A 12 11.46 -11.63 -9.83
N TYR A 13 12.38 -11.16 -9.00
CA TYR A 13 12.09 -10.10 -8.05
C TYR A 13 13.24 -9.13 -7.87
N LYS A 14 12.90 -7.91 -7.50
CA LYS A 14 13.82 -6.85 -7.10
C LYS A 14 13.38 -6.26 -5.77
N VAL A 15 14.33 -5.83 -4.97
CA VAL A 15 14.07 -5.19 -3.67
C VAL A 15 14.54 -3.76 -3.74
N HIS A 16 13.62 -2.83 -3.46
CA HIS A 16 13.90 -1.40 -3.46
C HIS A 16 13.75 -0.82 -2.05
N ARG A 17 14.68 0.05 -1.67
CA ARG A 17 14.40 0.98 -0.59
C ARG A 17 13.36 1.98 -1.11
N ALA A 18 12.29 2.17 -0.34
CA ALA A 18 11.17 3.02 -0.71
C ALA A 18 10.76 3.89 0.49
N MET A 19 11.62 4.81 0.85
CA MET A 19 11.34 5.88 1.79
C MET A 19 10.95 7.15 1.02
N GLU A 20 10.36 8.15 1.70
CA GLU A 20 9.92 9.38 1.03
C GLU A 20 11.05 10.07 0.27
N VAL A 21 12.27 10.02 0.78
CA VAL A 21 13.47 10.56 0.10
C VAL A 21 13.86 9.80 -1.17
N ASP A 22 13.33 8.61 -1.39
CA ASP A 22 13.58 7.78 -2.57
C ASP A 22 12.48 7.96 -3.64
N LYS A 23 11.46 8.78 -3.35
CA LYS A 23 10.31 9.02 -4.23
C LYS A 23 10.66 9.99 -5.37
N ASP A 24 11.59 9.62 -6.21
CA ASP A 24 12.13 10.45 -7.28
C ASP A 24 11.99 9.76 -8.65
N ILE A 25 11.97 10.56 -9.72
CA ILE A 25 11.83 10.06 -11.09
C ILE A 25 12.96 9.11 -11.49
N SER A 26 14.15 9.28 -10.96
CA SER A 26 15.28 8.38 -11.19
C SER A 26 15.03 6.97 -10.68
N LYS A 27 14.26 6.84 -9.59
CA LYS A 27 13.85 5.52 -9.08
C LYS A 27 12.83 4.86 -10.02
N VAL A 28 11.92 5.62 -10.60
CA VAL A 28 10.98 5.12 -11.62
C VAL A 28 11.76 4.62 -12.84
N GLU A 29 12.74 5.39 -13.32
CA GLU A 29 13.62 5.00 -14.42
C GLU A 29 14.38 3.69 -14.12
N THR A 30 14.90 3.55 -12.90
CA THR A 30 15.56 2.32 -12.44
C THR A 30 14.63 1.11 -12.56
N ILE A 31 13.39 1.21 -12.06
CA ILE A 31 12.40 0.13 -12.13
C ILE A 31 12.07 -0.22 -13.59
N LEU A 32 11.90 0.78 -14.46
CA LEU A 32 11.67 0.57 -15.88
C LEU A 32 12.81 -0.22 -16.55
N GLY A 33 14.06 0.14 -16.25
CA GLY A 33 15.25 -0.57 -16.74
C GLY A 33 15.29 -2.03 -16.26
N GLU A 34 14.95 -2.28 -15.00
CA GLU A 34 14.89 -3.63 -14.44
C GLU A 34 13.78 -4.49 -15.04
N LEU A 35 12.58 -3.93 -15.23
CA LEU A 35 11.48 -4.62 -15.92
C LEU A 35 11.89 -5.03 -17.34
N LYS A 36 12.58 -4.13 -18.04
CA LYS A 36 13.10 -4.43 -19.38
C LYS A 36 14.16 -5.53 -19.39
N GLN A 37 15.09 -5.50 -18.43
CA GLN A 37 16.13 -6.53 -18.28
C GLN A 37 15.55 -7.90 -17.95
N LEU A 38 14.49 -7.95 -17.15
CA LEU A 38 13.77 -9.17 -16.81
C LEU A 38 12.89 -9.70 -17.96
N GLY A 39 12.73 -8.93 -19.02
CA GLY A 39 11.91 -9.32 -20.16
C GLY A 39 10.41 -9.31 -19.90
N ALA A 40 9.95 -8.56 -18.90
CA ALA A 40 8.53 -8.46 -18.56
C ALA A 40 7.69 -8.08 -19.78
N ALA A 41 6.63 -8.86 -20.07
CA ALA A 41 5.76 -8.60 -21.20
C ALA A 41 4.67 -7.56 -20.85
N ARG A 42 4.13 -6.89 -21.86
CA ARG A 42 3.12 -5.83 -21.67
C ARG A 42 1.91 -6.26 -20.86
N ASN A 43 1.44 -7.48 -21.06
CA ASN A 43 0.21 -8.00 -20.45
C ASN A 43 0.48 -8.86 -19.20
N GLU A 44 1.72 -8.94 -18.77
CA GLU A 44 2.15 -9.70 -17.60
C GLU A 44 2.04 -8.82 -16.36
N PRO A 45 1.16 -9.17 -15.39
CA PRO A 45 0.97 -8.34 -14.22
C PRO A 45 2.23 -8.27 -13.34
N ILE A 46 2.58 -7.05 -12.93
CA ILE A 46 3.66 -6.82 -11.97
C ILE A 46 3.09 -6.94 -10.56
N LEU A 47 3.68 -7.75 -9.69
CA LEU A 47 3.33 -7.78 -8.28
C LEU A 47 4.18 -6.77 -7.49
N ILE A 48 3.53 -5.75 -6.96
CA ILE A 48 4.14 -4.73 -6.09
C ILE A 48 3.80 -5.10 -4.64
N VAL A 49 4.83 -5.28 -3.80
CA VAL A 49 4.65 -5.61 -2.38
C VAL A 49 5.30 -4.52 -1.53
N GLY A 50 4.52 -3.67 -0.86
CA GLY A 50 5.10 -2.57 -0.10
C GLY A 50 4.11 -1.56 0.48
N GLY A 51 4.66 -0.44 0.93
CA GLY A 51 3.92 0.72 1.41
C GLY A 51 3.59 1.73 0.31
N GLY A 52 3.04 2.89 0.70
CA GLY A 52 2.55 3.91 -0.22
C GLY A 52 3.60 4.45 -1.18
N VAL A 53 4.83 4.70 -0.72
CA VAL A 53 5.90 5.20 -1.61
C VAL A 53 6.18 4.21 -2.74
N LEU A 54 6.23 2.89 -2.43
CA LEU A 54 6.46 1.90 -3.47
C LEU A 54 5.24 1.77 -4.39
N ALA A 55 4.02 1.89 -3.87
CA ALA A 55 2.80 1.93 -4.68
C ALA A 55 2.88 3.07 -5.70
N ASP A 56 3.27 4.27 -5.27
CA ASP A 56 3.40 5.44 -6.13
C ASP A 56 4.45 5.23 -7.23
N ILE A 57 5.71 4.94 -6.87
CA ILE A 57 6.81 4.87 -7.85
C ILE A 57 6.74 3.64 -8.76
N ALA A 58 6.39 2.46 -8.22
CA ALA A 58 6.30 1.25 -9.02
C ALA A 58 5.00 1.22 -9.84
N GLY A 59 3.90 1.76 -9.31
CA GLY A 59 2.67 1.97 -10.07
C GLY A 59 2.88 2.96 -11.22
N PHE A 60 3.65 4.03 -11.00
CA PHE A 60 4.01 4.96 -12.08
C PHE A 60 4.94 4.32 -13.11
N ALA A 61 5.91 3.51 -12.68
CA ALA A 61 6.71 2.71 -13.61
C ALA A 61 5.83 1.77 -14.45
N ALA A 62 4.86 1.08 -13.83
CA ALA A 62 3.91 0.22 -14.55
C ALA A 62 3.06 1.00 -15.57
N ALA A 63 2.64 2.23 -15.23
CA ALA A 63 1.92 3.11 -16.16
C ALA A 63 2.76 3.46 -17.38
N LEU A 64 4.06 3.70 -17.21
CA LEU A 64 4.98 4.05 -18.28
C LEU A 64 5.43 2.83 -19.08
N TYR A 65 5.65 1.70 -18.40
CA TYR A 65 6.15 0.48 -19.04
C TYR A 65 5.13 -0.03 -20.05
N HIS A 66 5.56 -0.11 -21.30
CA HIS A 66 4.71 -0.53 -22.44
C HIS A 66 3.34 0.17 -22.52
N ARG A 67 3.19 1.37 -21.96
CA ARG A 67 1.93 2.13 -21.91
C ARG A 67 0.82 1.37 -21.18
N ASN A 68 0.86 1.39 -19.85
CA ASN A 68 -0.09 0.74 -18.93
C ASN A 68 0.05 -0.80 -18.86
N THR A 69 1.19 -1.28 -18.39
CA THR A 69 1.32 -2.67 -17.93
C THR A 69 0.51 -2.86 -16.65
N PRO A 70 -0.32 -3.91 -16.55
CA PRO A 70 -1.12 -4.15 -15.36
C PRO A 70 -0.25 -4.45 -14.15
N TYR A 71 -0.76 -4.15 -12.94
CA TYR A 71 -0.10 -4.52 -11.69
C TYR A 71 -1.10 -4.92 -10.61
N VAL A 72 -0.62 -5.74 -9.67
CA VAL A 72 -1.30 -6.12 -8.45
C VAL A 72 -0.56 -5.46 -7.29
N MET A 73 -1.29 -4.82 -6.38
CA MET A 73 -0.71 -4.22 -5.18
C MET A 73 -1.00 -5.07 -3.95
N LEU A 74 0.04 -5.54 -3.26
CA LEU A 74 -0.02 -6.14 -1.94
C LEU A 74 0.47 -5.13 -0.90
N ASN A 75 -0.47 -4.58 -0.15
CA ASN A 75 -0.24 -3.49 0.79
C ASN A 75 0.36 -4.00 2.10
N THR A 76 1.47 -3.41 2.52
CA THR A 76 2.17 -3.79 3.76
C THR A 76 2.10 -2.72 4.84
N SER A 77 1.44 -1.59 4.59
CA SER A 77 1.17 -0.54 5.58
C SER A 77 -0.30 -0.15 5.57
N ILE A 78 -0.75 0.53 6.63
CA ILE A 78 -2.14 0.97 6.74
C ILE A 78 -2.48 1.95 5.62
N VAL A 79 -1.66 3.00 5.43
CA VAL A 79 -1.91 4.02 4.39
C VAL A 79 -1.92 3.41 2.99
N SER A 80 -1.02 2.46 2.68
CA SER A 80 -1.11 1.79 1.39
C SER A 80 -2.40 0.99 1.25
N GLY A 81 -2.88 0.38 2.33
CA GLY A 81 -4.10 -0.45 2.30
C GLY A 81 -5.40 0.32 2.11
N ILE A 82 -5.47 1.57 2.56
CA ILE A 82 -6.70 2.36 2.57
C ILE A 82 -6.70 3.54 1.60
N ASP A 83 -5.53 3.97 1.11
CA ASP A 83 -5.39 5.14 0.22
C ASP A 83 -4.51 4.82 -0.99
N ALA A 84 -3.17 4.75 -0.82
CA ALA A 84 -2.25 4.71 -1.95
C ALA A 84 -2.38 3.44 -2.81
N GLY A 85 -2.59 2.27 -2.19
CA GLY A 85 -2.65 1.00 -2.91
C GLY A 85 -3.89 0.81 -3.78
N PRO A 86 -5.11 1.12 -3.33
CA PRO A 86 -6.31 1.09 -4.18
C PRO A 86 -6.42 2.29 -5.12
N SER A 87 -5.60 3.32 -4.92
CA SER A 87 -5.65 4.55 -5.71
C SER A 87 -5.23 4.34 -7.17
N PRO A 88 -5.89 5.00 -8.13
CA PRO A 88 -5.35 5.12 -9.48
C PRO A 88 -4.20 6.11 -9.58
N ARG A 89 -3.95 6.92 -8.56
CA ARG A 89 -2.91 7.94 -8.56
C ARG A 89 -1.55 7.29 -8.31
N THR A 90 -0.65 7.46 -9.27
CA THR A 90 0.73 7.01 -9.17
C THR A 90 1.64 8.19 -9.48
N CYS A 91 2.75 8.34 -8.76
CA CYS A 91 3.56 9.55 -8.92
C CYS A 91 5.01 9.37 -8.44
N SER A 92 5.81 10.37 -8.79
CA SER A 92 7.13 10.61 -8.22
C SER A 92 7.38 12.10 -8.04
N ASP A 93 8.32 12.42 -7.17
CA ASP A 93 8.83 13.77 -7.01
C ASP A 93 9.80 14.11 -8.14
N GLY A 94 10.05 15.38 -8.33
CA GLY A 94 11.04 15.86 -9.28
C GLY A 94 11.27 17.37 -9.16
N TYR A 95 12.47 17.82 -9.49
CA TYR A 95 12.87 19.24 -9.41
C TYR A 95 12.59 19.91 -8.06
N GLY A 96 12.60 19.14 -6.96
CA GLY A 96 12.30 19.65 -5.63
C GLY A 96 10.79 19.79 -5.30
N TYR A 97 9.91 19.36 -6.20
CA TYR A 97 8.46 19.39 -5.99
C TYR A 97 7.91 17.99 -5.74
N LYS A 98 7.04 17.87 -4.72
CA LYS A 98 6.32 16.63 -4.42
C LYS A 98 5.30 16.29 -5.49
N ASN A 99 5.25 15.00 -5.85
CA ASN A 99 4.23 14.43 -6.74
C ASN A 99 4.13 15.15 -8.09
N LEU A 100 5.26 15.69 -8.59
CA LEU A 100 5.29 16.48 -9.83
C LEU A 100 4.99 15.63 -11.06
N PHE A 101 5.54 14.43 -11.11
CA PHE A 101 5.32 13.49 -12.20
C PHE A 101 4.31 12.44 -11.77
N GLY A 102 3.43 12.03 -12.65
CA GLY A 102 2.48 10.99 -12.31
C GLY A 102 1.59 10.57 -13.47
N ALA A 103 0.83 9.52 -13.20
CA ALA A 103 -0.17 8.99 -14.11
C ALA A 103 -1.37 8.47 -13.32
N TYR A 104 -2.53 8.44 -13.95
CA TYR A 104 -3.68 7.70 -13.45
C TYR A 104 -3.65 6.29 -14.00
N HIS A 105 -3.26 5.34 -13.14
CA HIS A 105 -3.13 3.93 -13.49
C HIS A 105 -3.46 3.06 -12.28
N ALA A 106 -4.69 2.58 -12.19
CA ALA A 106 -5.15 1.77 -11.08
C ALA A 106 -4.56 0.35 -11.11
N PRO A 107 -4.29 -0.28 -9.96
CA PRO A 107 -4.01 -1.70 -9.90
C PRO A 107 -5.23 -2.51 -10.38
N ILE A 108 -4.99 -3.66 -11.01
CA ILE A 108 -6.08 -4.61 -11.33
C ILE A 108 -6.61 -5.31 -10.08
N LEU A 109 -5.81 -5.36 -9.01
CA LEU A 109 -6.18 -5.88 -7.71
C LEU A 109 -5.33 -5.21 -6.63
N SER A 110 -5.97 -4.77 -5.55
CA SER A 110 -5.32 -4.26 -4.35
C SER A 110 -5.69 -5.14 -3.15
N ILE A 111 -4.69 -5.72 -2.51
CA ILE A 111 -4.85 -6.67 -1.41
C ILE A 111 -4.19 -6.07 -0.16
N THR A 112 -4.91 -6.10 0.96
CA THR A 112 -4.36 -5.70 2.26
C THR A 112 -4.39 -6.88 3.21
N ASP A 113 -3.21 -7.34 3.62
CA ASP A 113 -3.07 -8.35 4.68
C ASP A 113 -2.53 -7.69 5.94
N ARG A 114 -3.38 -7.61 6.97
CA ARG A 114 -3.00 -7.01 8.26
C ARG A 114 -1.81 -7.69 8.92
N SER A 115 -1.51 -8.94 8.58
CA SER A 115 -0.37 -9.64 9.17
C SER A 115 0.96 -8.91 8.97
N PHE A 116 1.09 -8.11 7.92
CA PHE A 116 2.26 -7.26 7.68
C PHE A 116 2.41 -6.14 8.72
N PHE A 117 1.32 -5.71 9.35
CA PHE A 117 1.37 -4.60 10.31
C PHE A 117 2.13 -4.97 11.58
N LYS A 118 2.30 -6.27 11.88
CA LYS A 118 3.12 -6.77 13.00
C LYS A 118 4.53 -6.21 13.02
N THR A 119 5.07 -5.90 11.86
CA THR A 119 6.45 -5.41 11.72
C THR A 119 6.54 -3.89 11.58
N LEU A 120 5.40 -3.19 11.58
CA LEU A 120 5.39 -1.73 11.50
C LEU A 120 5.80 -1.12 12.85
N HIS A 121 6.67 -0.12 12.76
CA HIS A 121 6.96 0.72 13.93
C HIS A 121 5.68 1.46 14.38
N PRO A 122 5.44 1.63 15.71
CA PRO A 122 4.24 2.32 16.21
C PRO A 122 3.97 3.70 15.59
N GLY A 123 5.02 4.41 15.16
CA GLY A 123 4.90 5.67 14.42
C GLY A 123 4.15 5.53 13.09
N TRP A 124 4.38 4.43 12.36
CA TRP A 124 3.67 4.16 11.11
C TRP A 124 2.21 3.71 11.34
N ILE A 125 1.94 3.05 12.47
CA ILE A 125 0.56 2.77 12.88
C ILE A 125 -0.18 4.09 13.16
N ARG A 126 0.42 5.02 13.93
CA ARG A 126 -0.16 6.36 14.17
C ARG A 126 -0.37 7.15 12.88
N HIS A 127 0.57 7.08 11.95
CA HIS A 127 0.44 7.71 10.64
C HIS A 127 -0.79 7.18 9.88
N GLY A 128 -0.99 5.85 9.88
CA GLY A 128 -2.19 5.24 9.32
C GLY A 128 -3.48 5.68 10.01
N ILE A 129 -3.48 5.75 11.34
CA ILE A 129 -4.63 6.23 12.11
C ILE A 129 -4.93 7.69 11.78
N ALA A 130 -3.93 8.55 11.60
CA ALA A 130 -4.12 9.96 11.20
C ALA A 130 -4.85 10.06 9.84
N GLU A 131 -4.51 9.19 8.90
CA GLU A 131 -5.21 9.13 7.61
C GLU A 131 -6.67 8.68 7.78
N ILE A 132 -6.94 7.72 8.66
CA ILE A 132 -8.31 7.27 8.96
C ILE A 132 -9.11 8.39 9.64
N ILE A 133 -8.50 9.17 10.56
CA ILE A 133 -9.12 10.36 11.18
C ILE A 133 -9.51 11.37 10.09
N LYS A 134 -8.64 11.62 9.12
CA LYS A 134 -8.96 12.50 7.98
C LYS A 134 -10.19 12.01 7.22
N MET A 135 -10.25 10.71 6.90
CA MET A 135 -11.40 10.11 6.22
C MET A 135 -12.69 10.24 7.05
N GLY A 136 -12.60 9.96 8.35
CA GLY A 136 -13.71 10.10 9.28
C GLY A 136 -14.23 11.53 9.37
N GLY A 137 -13.33 12.50 9.48
CA GLY A 137 -13.69 13.91 9.57
C GLY A 137 -14.29 14.50 8.28
N VAL A 138 -13.96 13.91 7.13
CA VAL A 138 -14.46 14.38 5.83
C VAL A 138 -15.76 13.68 5.41
N LYS A 139 -15.89 12.38 5.72
CA LYS A 139 -16.93 11.57 5.10
C LYS A 139 -17.73 10.67 6.03
N ASP A 140 -17.12 10.07 7.05
CA ASP A 140 -17.74 9.00 7.85
C ASP A 140 -17.47 9.16 9.35
N LEU A 141 -18.40 9.81 10.06
CA LEU A 141 -18.29 10.04 11.50
C LEU A 141 -18.14 8.75 12.32
N ALA A 142 -18.70 7.63 11.84
CA ALA A 142 -18.54 6.35 12.52
C ALA A 142 -17.08 5.91 12.67
N LEU A 143 -16.21 6.30 11.74
CA LEU A 143 -14.75 6.07 11.88
C LEU A 143 -14.17 6.82 13.08
N ILE A 144 -14.63 8.04 13.35
CA ILE A 144 -14.16 8.83 14.50
C ILE A 144 -14.59 8.15 15.80
N GLU A 145 -15.87 7.75 15.91
CA GLU A 145 -16.41 7.07 17.09
C GLU A 145 -15.66 5.76 17.39
N LEU A 146 -15.38 4.97 16.36
CA LEU A 146 -14.60 3.73 16.50
C LEU A 146 -13.14 4.00 16.92
N LEU A 147 -12.54 5.06 16.40
CA LEU A 147 -11.17 5.44 16.78
C LEU A 147 -11.09 6.01 18.19
N GLU A 148 -12.09 6.74 18.67
CA GLU A 148 -12.18 7.17 20.07
C GLU A 148 -12.24 5.98 21.01
N ALA A 149 -12.96 4.92 20.65
CA ALA A 149 -13.09 3.72 21.46
C ALA A 149 -11.82 2.85 21.46
N ALA A 150 -11.15 2.71 20.31
CA ALA A 150 -10.10 1.70 20.11
C ALA A 150 -8.70 2.26 19.77
N GLY A 151 -8.56 3.56 19.50
CA GLY A 151 -7.33 4.14 18.96
C GLY A 151 -6.04 3.81 19.70
N PRO A 152 -5.95 3.96 21.03
CA PRO A 152 -4.77 3.57 21.80
C PRO A 152 -4.43 2.09 21.68
N ASP A 153 -5.43 1.23 21.67
CA ASP A 153 -5.26 -0.23 21.55
C ASP A 153 -4.82 -0.64 20.14
N LEU A 154 -5.29 0.04 19.11
CA LEU A 154 -4.82 -0.18 17.75
C LEU A 154 -3.32 0.08 17.61
N VAL A 155 -2.79 1.11 18.26
CA VAL A 155 -1.33 1.37 18.28
C VAL A 155 -0.59 0.28 19.05
N ARG A 156 -1.06 -0.08 20.23
CA ARG A 156 -0.43 -1.07 21.13
C ARG A 156 -0.40 -2.47 20.51
N THR A 157 -1.44 -2.84 19.80
CA THR A 157 -1.61 -4.17 19.20
C THR A 157 -1.21 -4.25 17.73
N ALA A 158 -0.49 -3.24 17.21
CA ALA A 158 -0.17 -3.13 15.78
C ALA A 158 -1.42 -3.41 14.90
N PHE A 159 -2.48 -2.66 15.18
CA PHE A 159 -3.77 -2.75 14.49
C PHE A 159 -4.45 -4.12 14.64
N GLY A 160 -4.46 -4.65 15.87
CA GLY A 160 -5.09 -5.92 16.20
C GLY A 160 -4.36 -7.16 15.65
N THR A 161 -3.04 -7.06 15.46
CA THR A 161 -2.24 -8.17 14.92
C THR A 161 -1.19 -8.72 15.88
N VAL A 162 -0.88 -7.99 16.96
CA VAL A 162 0.09 -8.37 17.98
C VAL A 162 -0.63 -8.48 19.33
N ALA A 163 -0.33 -9.53 20.10
CA ALA A 163 -0.95 -9.81 21.39
C ALA A 163 -2.49 -9.73 21.36
N THR A 164 -3.08 -10.22 20.29
CA THR A 164 -4.51 -10.18 20.01
C THR A 164 -4.98 -11.55 19.56
N GLU A 165 -6.01 -12.08 20.22
CA GLU A 165 -6.62 -13.34 19.81
C GLU A 165 -7.58 -13.12 18.64
N PRO A 166 -7.61 -14.03 17.64
CA PRO A 166 -8.58 -13.98 16.56
C PRO A 166 -10.02 -14.01 17.12
N GLY A 167 -10.86 -13.10 16.66
CA GLY A 167 -12.24 -12.97 17.11
C GLY A 167 -12.42 -12.17 18.39
N SER A 168 -11.36 -11.64 18.99
CA SER A 168 -11.45 -10.69 20.11
C SER A 168 -12.05 -9.35 19.65
N GLU A 169 -12.52 -8.54 20.60
CA GLU A 169 -13.11 -7.23 20.33
C GLU A 169 -12.17 -6.35 19.47
N ILE A 170 -10.90 -6.23 19.86
CA ILE A 170 -9.92 -5.43 19.12
C ILE A 170 -9.61 -5.99 17.72
N ASP A 171 -9.64 -7.31 17.53
CA ASP A 171 -9.53 -7.92 16.20
C ASP A 171 -10.74 -7.53 15.33
N GLY A 172 -11.95 -7.58 15.89
CA GLY A 172 -13.18 -7.16 15.23
C GLY A 172 -13.15 -5.68 14.85
N LEU A 173 -12.87 -4.80 15.81
CA LEU A 173 -12.79 -3.34 15.59
C LEU A 173 -11.75 -2.96 14.54
N SER A 174 -10.56 -3.57 14.58
CA SER A 174 -9.52 -3.28 13.60
C SER A 174 -9.91 -3.66 12.18
N LYS A 175 -10.62 -4.77 11.99
CA LYS A 175 -11.18 -5.17 10.67
C LYS A 175 -12.25 -4.21 10.21
N GLN A 176 -13.16 -3.84 11.09
CA GLN A 176 -14.24 -2.91 10.80
C GLN A 176 -13.71 -1.54 10.39
N ILE A 177 -12.76 -0.99 11.15
CA ILE A 177 -12.14 0.32 10.86
C ILE A 177 -11.45 0.31 9.50
N LEU A 178 -10.66 -0.72 9.19
CA LEU A 178 -10.00 -0.83 7.88
C LEU A 178 -11.02 -0.95 6.74
N GLY A 179 -12.07 -1.74 6.93
CA GLY A 179 -13.13 -1.92 5.94
C GLY A 179 -13.88 -0.62 5.66
N LEU A 180 -14.26 0.12 6.71
CA LEU A 180 -14.93 1.43 6.57
C LEU A 180 -14.00 2.48 5.95
N ALA A 181 -12.72 2.54 6.36
CA ALA A 181 -11.76 3.46 5.78
C ALA A 181 -11.60 3.22 4.27
N LEU A 182 -11.42 1.97 3.86
CA LEU A 182 -11.31 1.60 2.44
C LEU A 182 -12.60 1.94 1.69
N LYS A 183 -13.77 1.63 2.26
CA LYS A 183 -15.06 1.96 1.67
C LYS A 183 -15.23 3.47 1.48
N SER A 184 -14.89 4.25 2.49
CA SER A 184 -14.92 5.72 2.43
C SER A 184 -14.00 6.31 1.36
N TYR A 185 -12.93 5.60 1.01
CA TYR A 185 -12.01 6.02 -0.05
C TYR A 185 -12.53 5.70 -1.46
N VAL A 186 -13.16 4.53 -1.65
CA VAL A 186 -13.55 4.01 -2.98
C VAL A 186 -14.91 4.58 -3.43
N GLU A 187 -15.82 4.89 -2.51
CA GLU A 187 -17.14 5.48 -2.77
C GLU A 187 -17.09 7.02 -2.72
#